data_1d18d0c628ebd4980000f3f969873cf6
#
_entry.id   1d18d0c628ebd4980000f3f969873cf6
#
_cell.length_a   1.000
_cell.length_b   1.000
_cell.length_c   1.000
_cell.angle_alpha   90.00
_cell.angle_beta   90.00
_cell.angle_gamma   90.00
#
_symmetry.space_group_name_H-M   'P 1'
#
loop_
_entity.id
_entity.type
_entity.pdbx_description
1 polymer ?
#
loop_
_entity_poly.entity_id
_entity_poly.type
_entity_poly.pdbx_seq_one_letter_code
_entity_poly.pdbx_strand_id
1 'polypeptide(L)'
;MIVSEIFGPTVQGEGPSSGRRCGFVRLGRCNLACTWCDTPYTWRWTDHDAAVELREQSVAEIAALLDAMNVDMVVITGGEPLLQQRELKELVDALRGERSWRVEVETAGTIAPEVEVDQWNVSPKLANSGNPRERRYKPDVLRAFRDTGRAAFKFVVRDAADIDEVEAMITECGLTDVWLMPEGTDVATLTERLRWLTPIAIERGWNVTNRLHILIWGDERGR
;
A
#
# COMPACT_ATOMS: atom_id res chain seq x y z
N MET A 1 -16.04 10.47 -0.85
CA MET A 1 -15.02 9.54 -0.30
C MET A 1 -14.63 9.95 1.12
N ILE A 2 -14.36 8.99 1.97
CA ILE A 2 -13.81 9.26 3.32
C ILE A 2 -12.29 9.30 3.21
N VAL A 3 -11.72 10.48 3.37
CA VAL A 3 -10.30 10.78 3.16
C VAL A 3 -9.66 11.13 4.49
N SER A 4 -8.47 10.59 4.75
CA SER A 4 -7.63 10.99 5.88
C SER A 4 -6.65 12.09 5.46
N GLU A 5 -5.96 11.91 4.34
CA GLU A 5 -4.97 12.88 3.85
C GLU A 5 -4.92 12.94 2.33
N ILE A 6 -4.59 14.13 1.81
CA ILE A 6 -4.13 14.32 0.43
C ILE A 6 -2.86 15.14 0.53
N PHE A 7 -1.75 14.62 0.03
CA PHE A 7 -0.44 15.27 0.15
C PHE A 7 0.46 15.02 -1.05
N GLY A 8 1.41 15.87 -1.24
CA GLY A 8 2.38 15.91 -2.34
C GLY A 8 2.59 17.35 -2.82
N PRO A 9 3.43 17.57 -3.86
CA PRO A 9 4.23 16.56 -4.52
C PRO A 9 5.30 15.94 -3.60
N THR A 10 5.44 14.63 -3.69
CA THR A 10 6.46 13.85 -2.96
C THR A 10 6.98 12.72 -3.85
N VAL A 11 7.63 11.72 -3.28
CA VAL A 11 8.05 10.50 -4.00
C VAL A 11 7.35 9.27 -3.42
N GLN A 12 7.03 8.29 -4.29
CA GLN A 12 6.65 6.96 -3.80
C GLN A 12 7.83 6.35 -3.03
N GLY A 13 7.61 5.94 -1.81
CA GLY A 13 8.66 5.43 -0.93
C GLY A 13 8.90 3.93 -1.05
N GLU A 14 7.99 3.17 -1.67
CA GLU A 14 7.95 1.72 -1.59
C GLU A 14 7.61 1.07 -2.95
N GLY A 15 7.97 -0.21 -3.10
CA GLY A 15 7.59 -1.04 -4.24
C GLY A 15 8.20 -0.64 -5.57
N PRO A 16 7.59 -1.09 -6.69
CA PRO A 16 8.15 -0.92 -8.04
C PRO A 16 8.36 0.52 -8.48
N SER A 17 7.57 1.44 -7.94
CA SER A 17 7.63 2.88 -8.28
C SER A 17 8.42 3.71 -7.27
N SER A 18 9.19 3.08 -6.38
CA SER A 18 10.01 3.80 -5.39
C SER A 18 10.91 4.86 -6.05
N GLY A 19 10.90 6.07 -5.51
CA GLY A 19 11.61 7.24 -6.02
C GLY A 19 10.87 8.04 -7.10
N ARG A 20 9.73 7.57 -7.62
CA ARG A 20 8.94 8.34 -8.59
C ARG A 20 8.15 9.46 -7.91
N ARG A 21 8.18 10.64 -8.52
CA ARG A 21 7.41 11.81 -8.09
C ARG A 21 5.91 11.53 -8.23
N CYS A 22 5.14 11.80 -7.17
CA CYS A 22 3.71 11.52 -7.12
C CYS A 22 2.96 12.41 -6.12
N GLY A 23 1.62 12.33 -6.16
CA GLY A 23 0.73 12.74 -5.10
C GLY A 23 0.09 11.54 -4.42
N PHE A 24 -0.35 11.69 -3.19
CA PHE A 24 -1.01 10.65 -2.42
C PHE A 24 -2.45 11.04 -2.06
N VAL A 25 -3.34 10.05 -2.14
CA VAL A 25 -4.68 10.10 -1.53
C VAL A 25 -4.75 8.97 -0.51
N ARG A 26 -4.77 9.30 0.76
CA ARG A 26 -4.92 8.34 1.86
C ARG A 26 -6.37 8.31 2.32
N LEU A 27 -7.03 7.17 2.08
CA LEU A 27 -8.40 6.95 2.48
C LEU A 27 -8.50 6.48 3.94
N GLY A 28 -9.58 6.83 4.59
CA GLY A 28 -9.89 6.38 5.94
C GLY A 28 -10.54 5.00 5.98
N ARG A 29 -10.52 4.38 7.17
CA ARG A 29 -11.04 3.06 7.52
C ARG A 29 -10.18 1.91 7.01
N CYS A 30 -10.13 0.84 7.79
CA CYS A 30 -9.45 -0.41 7.45
C CYS A 30 -10.25 -1.60 7.99
N ASN A 31 -10.25 -2.72 7.28
CA ASN A 31 -10.84 -3.99 7.74
C ASN A 31 -9.84 -4.86 8.50
N LEU A 32 -8.57 -4.41 8.63
CA LEU A 32 -7.52 -5.05 9.42
C LEU A 32 -7.08 -4.14 10.58
N ALA A 33 -6.33 -4.71 11.54
CA ALA A 33 -5.81 -4.04 12.73
C ALA A 33 -4.37 -4.46 12.99
N CYS A 34 -3.46 -4.10 12.08
CA CYS A 34 -2.05 -4.48 12.17
C CYS A 34 -1.38 -3.83 13.38
N THR A 35 -0.62 -4.63 14.14
CA THR A 35 0.06 -4.17 15.37
C THR A 35 1.14 -3.13 15.09
N TRP A 36 1.81 -3.22 13.93
CA TRP A 36 2.85 -2.31 13.47
C TRP A 36 2.37 -1.30 12.40
N CYS A 37 1.05 -1.02 12.36
CA CYS A 37 0.50 -0.04 11.40
C CYS A 37 1.10 1.33 11.64
N ASP A 38 1.67 1.94 10.60
CA ASP A 38 2.26 3.28 10.60
C ASP A 38 1.22 4.39 10.36
N THR A 39 -0.01 4.01 10.01
CA THR A 39 -1.13 4.94 9.79
C THR A 39 -2.35 4.60 10.66
N PRO A 40 -2.17 4.37 11.97
CA PRO A 40 -3.25 3.95 12.85
C PRO A 40 -4.39 4.98 12.94
N TYR A 41 -4.11 6.24 12.70
CA TYR A 41 -5.08 7.33 12.65
C TYR A 41 -6.13 7.17 11.53
N THR A 42 -5.94 6.24 10.59
CA THR A 42 -6.95 5.95 9.56
C THR A 42 -8.06 5.02 10.04
N TRP A 43 -7.88 4.30 11.18
CA TRP A 43 -8.82 3.26 11.61
C TRP A 43 -8.88 2.99 13.13
N ARG A 44 -7.85 3.35 13.93
CA ARG A 44 -7.77 3.01 15.36
C ARG A 44 -8.40 4.11 16.22
N TRP A 45 -9.71 4.02 16.43
CA TRP A 45 -10.47 5.04 17.15
C TRP A 45 -10.39 4.96 18.67
N THR A 46 -9.58 4.06 19.23
CA THR A 46 -9.20 4.06 20.65
C THR A 46 -8.19 5.14 20.99
N ASP A 47 -7.33 5.50 20.03
CA ASP A 47 -6.19 6.39 20.23
C ASP A 47 -6.30 7.66 19.37
N HIS A 48 -7.21 7.66 18.40
CA HIS A 48 -7.43 8.75 17.44
C HIS A 48 -8.90 9.12 17.33
N ASP A 49 -9.19 10.39 17.09
CA ASP A 49 -10.55 10.86 16.88
C ASP A 49 -10.90 10.86 15.39
N ALA A 50 -11.86 10.03 14.99
CA ALA A 50 -12.31 9.94 13.60
C ALA A 50 -12.84 11.28 13.05
N ALA A 51 -13.40 12.14 13.89
CA ALA A 51 -13.89 13.46 13.46
C ALA A 51 -12.75 14.44 13.15
N VAL A 52 -11.56 14.21 13.69
CA VAL A 52 -10.36 14.99 13.43
C VAL A 52 -9.59 14.43 12.23
N GLU A 53 -9.48 13.10 12.16
CA GLU A 53 -8.62 12.39 11.21
C GLU A 53 -9.27 12.15 9.84
N LEU A 54 -10.61 12.15 9.78
CA LEU A 54 -11.33 11.85 8.55
C LEU A 54 -12.24 13.00 8.14
N ARG A 55 -12.32 13.19 6.82
CA ARG A 55 -13.26 14.13 6.21
C ARG A 55 -13.90 13.51 4.97
N GLU A 56 -15.13 13.86 4.72
CA GLU A 56 -15.78 13.52 3.47
C GLU A 56 -15.36 14.53 2.39
N GLN A 57 -14.91 14.02 1.24
CA GLN A 57 -14.54 14.81 0.08
C GLN A 57 -15.17 14.23 -1.19
N SER A 58 -15.61 15.09 -2.07
CA SER A 58 -16.08 14.68 -3.40
C SER A 58 -14.90 14.30 -4.31
N VAL A 59 -15.18 13.50 -5.32
CA VAL A 59 -14.19 13.14 -6.35
C VAL A 59 -13.61 14.38 -7.04
N ALA A 60 -14.45 15.38 -7.31
CA ALA A 60 -14.03 16.62 -7.95
C ALA A 60 -13.05 17.44 -7.08
N GLU A 61 -13.28 17.52 -5.77
CA GLU A 61 -12.36 18.18 -4.85
C GLU A 61 -11.00 17.45 -4.79
N ILE A 62 -11.01 16.12 -4.73
CA ILE A 62 -9.78 15.31 -4.72
C ILE A 62 -9.01 15.53 -6.03
N ALA A 63 -9.67 15.42 -7.18
CA ALA A 63 -9.04 15.62 -8.49
C ALA A 63 -8.42 17.03 -8.62
N ALA A 64 -9.12 18.08 -8.18
CA ALA A 64 -8.61 19.45 -8.20
C ALA A 64 -7.36 19.63 -7.30
N LEU A 65 -7.34 19.02 -6.12
CA LEU A 65 -6.16 19.05 -5.24
C LEU A 65 -4.96 18.36 -5.87
N LEU A 66 -5.16 17.19 -6.49
CA LEU A 66 -4.10 16.46 -7.19
C LEU A 66 -3.59 17.25 -8.39
N ASP A 67 -4.49 17.88 -9.17
CA ASP A 67 -4.13 18.70 -10.32
C ASP A 67 -3.22 19.86 -9.92
N ALA A 68 -3.52 20.52 -8.80
CA ALA A 68 -2.70 21.60 -8.25
C ALA A 68 -1.28 21.17 -7.85
N MET A 69 -1.02 19.88 -7.60
CA MET A 69 0.32 19.36 -7.31
C MET A 69 1.21 19.25 -8.55
N ASN A 70 0.62 19.35 -9.74
CA ASN A 70 1.33 19.24 -11.03
C ASN A 70 2.21 17.98 -11.11
N VAL A 71 1.66 16.83 -10.73
CA VAL A 71 2.26 15.48 -10.85
C VAL A 71 1.52 14.67 -11.92
N ASP A 72 2.14 13.62 -12.44
CA ASP A 72 1.57 12.70 -13.44
C ASP A 72 1.27 11.30 -12.89
N MET A 73 1.52 11.11 -11.60
CA MET A 73 1.28 9.86 -10.88
C MET A 73 0.58 10.15 -9.55
N VAL A 74 -0.44 9.35 -9.25
CA VAL A 74 -1.10 9.33 -7.95
C VAL A 74 -1.06 7.93 -7.35
N VAL A 75 -0.79 7.87 -6.05
CA VAL A 75 -0.88 6.66 -5.24
C VAL A 75 -2.10 6.79 -4.33
N ILE A 76 -3.06 5.91 -4.52
CA ILE A 76 -4.24 5.82 -3.67
C ILE A 76 -3.98 4.73 -2.63
N THR A 77 -3.95 5.11 -1.38
CA THR A 77 -3.60 4.27 -0.24
C THR A 77 -4.58 4.55 0.91
N GLY A 78 -4.26 4.14 2.12
CA GLY A 78 -5.04 4.51 3.30
C GLY A 78 -4.99 3.44 4.35
N GLY A 79 -6.13 3.21 5.02
CA GLY A 79 -6.35 1.96 5.72
C GLY A 79 -6.51 0.82 4.70
N GLU A 80 -7.73 0.67 4.14
CA GLU A 80 -7.96 -0.22 3.00
C GLU A 80 -8.82 0.50 1.94
N PRO A 81 -8.23 0.94 0.82
CA PRO A 81 -8.94 1.70 -0.20
C PRO A 81 -10.13 0.97 -0.82
N LEU A 82 -10.04 -0.36 -0.92
CA LEU A 82 -11.08 -1.16 -1.55
C LEU A 82 -12.37 -1.29 -0.73
N LEU A 83 -12.40 -0.76 0.50
CA LEU A 83 -13.66 -0.53 1.23
C LEU A 83 -14.53 0.55 0.56
N GLN A 84 -13.95 1.37 -0.31
CA GLN A 84 -14.61 2.48 -1.02
C GLN A 84 -14.48 2.30 -2.55
N GLN A 85 -14.59 1.07 -3.05
CA GLN A 85 -14.32 0.75 -4.47
C GLN A 85 -15.19 1.52 -5.46
N ARG A 86 -16.45 1.79 -5.11
CA ARG A 86 -17.36 2.54 -5.98
C ARG A 86 -16.83 3.96 -6.23
N GLU A 87 -16.53 4.66 -5.15
CA GLU A 87 -16.02 6.03 -5.23
C GLU A 87 -14.59 6.06 -5.79
N LEU A 88 -13.79 5.01 -5.50
CA LEU A 88 -12.47 4.83 -6.09
C LEU A 88 -12.54 4.72 -7.62
N LYS A 89 -13.53 3.97 -8.15
CA LYS A 89 -13.74 3.90 -9.60
C LYS A 89 -14.08 5.25 -10.19
N GLU A 90 -14.98 6.01 -9.56
CA GLU A 90 -15.35 7.35 -10.00
C GLU A 90 -14.13 8.30 -10.02
N LEU A 91 -13.24 8.20 -9.02
CA LEU A 91 -12.00 8.99 -8.98
C LEU A 91 -11.04 8.59 -10.11
N VAL A 92 -10.82 7.31 -10.33
CA VAL A 92 -9.94 6.81 -11.41
C VAL A 92 -10.45 7.26 -12.78
N ASP A 93 -11.76 7.16 -13.00
CA ASP A 93 -12.40 7.59 -14.26
C ASP A 93 -12.22 9.12 -14.46
N ALA A 94 -12.38 9.93 -13.42
CA ALA A 94 -12.16 11.38 -13.47
C ALA A 94 -10.71 11.74 -13.79
N LEU A 95 -9.73 11.10 -13.12
CA LEU A 95 -8.31 11.33 -13.35
C LEU A 95 -7.89 10.99 -14.78
N ARG A 96 -8.44 9.92 -15.34
CA ARG A 96 -8.16 9.49 -16.73
C ARG A 96 -8.83 10.36 -17.78
N GLY A 97 -9.95 10.99 -17.44
CA GLY A 97 -10.67 11.89 -18.35
C GLY A 97 -9.97 13.23 -18.59
N GLU A 98 -9.21 13.72 -17.63
CA GLU A 98 -8.57 15.04 -17.69
C GLU A 98 -7.10 14.97 -18.17
N ARG A 99 -6.36 13.95 -17.74
CA ARG A 99 -4.95 13.72 -18.09
C ARG A 99 -4.63 12.24 -18.14
N SER A 100 -3.49 11.88 -18.74
CA SER A 100 -2.92 10.52 -18.66
C SER A 100 -2.24 10.30 -17.30
N TRP A 101 -3.02 10.30 -16.21
CA TRP A 101 -2.51 9.96 -14.89
C TRP A 101 -2.11 8.49 -14.82
N ARG A 102 -0.93 8.22 -14.23
CA ARG A 102 -0.61 6.89 -13.73
C ARG A 102 -1.25 6.74 -12.35
N VAL A 103 -2.16 5.79 -12.21
CA VAL A 103 -2.87 5.51 -10.96
C VAL A 103 -2.35 4.20 -10.38
N GLU A 104 -1.81 4.28 -9.17
CA GLU A 104 -1.41 3.11 -8.38
C GLU A 104 -2.28 3.01 -7.12
N VAL A 105 -2.60 1.78 -6.72
CA VAL A 105 -3.38 1.52 -5.50
C VAL A 105 -2.62 0.57 -4.60
N GLU A 106 -2.47 0.95 -3.34
CA GLU A 106 -1.93 0.11 -2.27
C GLU A 106 -3.08 -0.54 -1.48
N THR A 107 -3.10 -1.86 -1.40
CA THR A 107 -4.15 -2.64 -0.71
C THR A 107 -3.55 -3.79 0.08
N ALA A 108 -4.24 -4.23 1.12
CA ALA A 108 -3.89 -5.44 1.87
C ALA A 108 -4.24 -6.75 1.11
N GLY A 109 -4.93 -6.66 -0.04
CA GLY A 109 -5.31 -7.83 -0.81
C GLY A 109 -6.38 -8.71 -0.15
N THR A 110 -7.28 -8.10 0.61
CA THR A 110 -8.37 -8.81 1.32
C THR A 110 -9.73 -8.62 0.69
N ILE A 111 -9.84 -7.73 -0.29
CA ILE A 111 -11.05 -7.41 -1.08
C ILE A 111 -10.65 -7.50 -2.56
N ALA A 112 -11.47 -8.18 -3.36
CA ALA A 112 -11.18 -8.37 -4.78
C ALA A 112 -11.23 -7.04 -5.56
N PRO A 113 -10.34 -6.85 -6.57
CA PRO A 113 -10.34 -5.63 -7.37
C PRO A 113 -11.53 -5.59 -8.34
N GLU A 114 -12.25 -4.47 -8.36
CA GLU A 114 -13.33 -4.19 -9.32
C GLU A 114 -13.03 -2.94 -10.18
N VAL A 115 -11.86 -2.33 -9.96
CA VAL A 115 -11.41 -1.11 -10.64
C VAL A 115 -10.17 -1.41 -11.46
N GLU A 116 -10.06 -0.84 -12.66
CA GLU A 116 -8.84 -0.92 -13.44
C GLU A 116 -7.88 0.23 -13.08
N VAL A 117 -6.65 -0.13 -12.71
CA VAL A 117 -5.57 0.82 -12.42
C VAL A 117 -4.30 0.41 -13.17
N ASP A 118 -3.28 1.28 -13.17
CA ASP A 118 -2.02 0.99 -13.85
C ASP A 118 -1.13 0.04 -13.05
N GLN A 119 -1.25 0.08 -11.72
CA GLN A 119 -0.47 -0.78 -10.82
C GLN A 119 -1.23 -1.05 -9.53
N TRP A 120 -1.32 -2.31 -9.16
CA TRP A 120 -1.73 -2.77 -7.84
C TRP A 120 -0.48 -3.07 -7.00
N ASN A 121 -0.30 -2.36 -5.90
CA ASN A 121 0.72 -2.67 -4.89
C ASN A 121 0.01 -3.45 -3.77
N VAL A 122 -0.07 -4.77 -3.95
CA VAL A 122 -0.77 -5.67 -3.04
C VAL A 122 0.16 -6.05 -1.90
N SER A 123 -0.22 -5.78 -0.66
CA SER A 123 0.59 -6.07 0.54
C SER A 123 -0.12 -7.09 1.44
N PRO A 124 -0.10 -8.40 1.10
CA PRO A 124 -0.70 -9.42 1.94
C PRO A 124 -0.06 -9.40 3.33
N LYS A 125 -0.91 -9.45 4.37
CA LYS A 125 -0.42 -9.38 5.74
C LYS A 125 -0.05 -10.76 6.25
N LEU A 126 1.17 -10.88 6.79
CA LEU A 126 1.70 -12.08 7.41
C LEU A 126 1.23 -12.22 8.87
N ALA A 127 1.58 -13.32 9.52
CA ALA A 127 1.28 -13.57 10.94
C ALA A 127 1.81 -12.46 11.85
N ASN A 128 2.95 -11.87 11.48
CA ASN A 128 3.60 -10.76 12.19
C ASN A 128 2.69 -9.52 12.34
N SER A 129 1.64 -9.40 11.52
CA SER A 129 0.67 -8.29 11.62
C SER A 129 -0.26 -8.40 12.83
N GLY A 130 -0.33 -9.56 13.48
CA GLY A 130 -1.24 -9.82 14.59
C GLY A 130 -2.71 -10.07 14.18
N ASN A 131 -3.03 -9.98 12.89
CA ASN A 131 -4.40 -10.27 12.43
C ASN A 131 -4.62 -11.79 12.31
N PRO A 132 -5.83 -12.29 12.66
CA PRO A 132 -6.21 -13.68 12.42
C PRO A 132 -6.09 -14.06 10.94
N ARG A 133 -5.63 -15.29 10.68
CA ARG A 133 -5.33 -15.75 9.30
C ARG A 133 -6.54 -15.62 8.37
N GLU A 134 -7.72 -15.96 8.85
CA GLU A 134 -8.97 -15.89 8.07
C GLU A 134 -9.38 -14.45 7.69
N ARG A 135 -8.89 -13.44 8.40
CA ARG A 135 -9.12 -12.04 8.06
C ARG A 135 -8.10 -11.49 7.07
N ARG A 136 -6.82 -11.83 7.25
CA ARG A 136 -5.69 -11.25 6.51
C ARG A 136 -5.31 -12.00 5.24
N TYR A 137 -5.65 -13.28 5.12
CA TYR A 137 -5.26 -14.14 4.00
C TYR A 137 -6.49 -14.61 3.21
N LYS A 138 -6.59 -14.19 1.98
CA LYS A 138 -7.69 -14.47 1.05
C LYS A 138 -7.12 -14.99 -0.28
N PRO A 139 -6.82 -16.29 -0.40
CA PRO A 139 -6.17 -16.86 -1.59
C PRO A 139 -6.87 -16.52 -2.91
N ASP A 140 -8.20 -16.59 -2.95
CA ASP A 140 -8.96 -16.27 -4.16
C ASP A 140 -8.84 -14.80 -4.56
N VAL A 141 -8.77 -13.90 -3.58
CA VAL A 141 -8.55 -12.46 -3.81
C VAL A 141 -7.13 -12.21 -4.34
N LEU A 142 -6.12 -12.87 -3.77
CA LEU A 142 -4.74 -12.73 -4.25
C LEU A 142 -4.59 -13.27 -5.68
N ARG A 143 -5.26 -14.39 -6.01
CA ARG A 143 -5.34 -14.89 -7.39
C ARG A 143 -6.02 -13.89 -8.34
N ALA A 144 -7.11 -13.26 -7.91
CA ALA A 144 -7.77 -12.23 -8.70
C ALA A 144 -6.85 -11.03 -9.01
N PHE A 145 -6.05 -10.57 -8.03
CA PHE A 145 -5.03 -9.54 -8.29
C PHE A 145 -3.96 -10.02 -9.26
N ARG A 146 -3.40 -11.22 -9.07
CA ARG A 146 -2.43 -11.81 -10.01
C ARG A 146 -2.96 -11.82 -11.44
N ASP A 147 -4.21 -12.23 -11.61
CA ASP A 147 -4.87 -12.39 -12.91
C ASP A 147 -5.13 -11.06 -13.62
N THR A 148 -5.04 -9.91 -12.89
CA THR A 148 -5.04 -8.59 -13.55
C THR A 148 -3.80 -8.36 -14.41
N GLY A 149 -2.70 -9.08 -14.18
CA GLY A 149 -1.40 -8.85 -14.82
C GLY A 149 -0.73 -7.52 -14.46
N ARG A 150 -1.23 -6.82 -13.44
CA ARG A 150 -0.76 -5.48 -13.01
C ARG A 150 -0.47 -5.41 -11.52
N ALA A 151 -0.26 -6.54 -10.85
CA ALA A 151 -0.03 -6.60 -9.41
C ALA A 151 1.42 -6.94 -9.07
N ALA A 152 2.01 -6.11 -8.21
CA ALA A 152 3.22 -6.43 -7.44
C ALA A 152 2.81 -6.84 -6.03
N PHE A 153 3.36 -7.94 -5.52
CA PHE A 153 3.04 -8.48 -4.20
C PHE A 153 4.15 -8.14 -3.21
N LYS A 154 3.91 -7.16 -2.35
CA LYS A 154 4.87 -6.61 -1.39
C LYS A 154 4.62 -7.15 0.01
N PHE A 155 5.54 -7.93 0.54
CA PHE A 155 5.45 -8.52 1.87
C PHE A 155 6.29 -7.76 2.89
N VAL A 156 5.67 -7.37 4.01
CA VAL A 156 6.35 -6.72 5.13
C VAL A 156 6.94 -7.79 6.03
N VAL A 157 8.27 -7.86 6.10
CA VAL A 157 9.03 -8.95 6.74
C VAL A 157 9.77 -8.43 7.96
N ARG A 158 9.66 -9.13 9.08
CA ARG A 158 10.32 -8.84 10.36
C ARG A 158 11.47 -9.80 10.69
N ASP A 159 11.26 -11.08 10.38
CA ASP A 159 12.19 -12.14 10.72
C ASP A 159 12.13 -13.32 9.73
N ALA A 160 12.94 -14.36 9.97
CA ALA A 160 13.06 -15.49 9.05
C ALA A 160 11.78 -16.34 8.97
N ALA A 161 10.95 -16.38 10.02
CA ALA A 161 9.70 -17.15 10.01
C ALA A 161 8.68 -16.57 9.01
N ASP A 162 8.75 -15.27 8.77
CA ASP A 162 7.90 -14.62 7.76
C ASP A 162 8.19 -15.12 6.34
N ILE A 163 9.44 -15.51 6.06
CA ILE A 163 9.84 -16.00 4.71
C ILE A 163 9.13 -17.31 4.38
N ASP A 164 8.98 -18.21 5.33
CA ASP A 164 8.28 -19.49 5.12
C ASP A 164 6.79 -19.23 4.77
N GLU A 165 6.18 -18.25 5.43
CA GLU A 165 4.79 -17.86 5.14
C GLU A 165 4.67 -17.20 3.77
N VAL A 166 5.62 -16.36 3.36
CA VAL A 166 5.68 -15.74 2.03
C VAL A 166 5.78 -16.84 0.97
N GLU A 167 6.69 -17.81 1.12
CA GLU A 167 6.84 -18.94 0.18
C GLU A 167 5.56 -19.77 0.06
N ALA A 168 4.89 -20.03 1.17
CA ALA A 168 3.62 -20.76 1.18
C ALA A 168 2.54 -20.00 0.41
N MET A 169 2.40 -18.67 0.62
CA MET A 169 1.43 -17.83 -0.10
C MET A 169 1.73 -17.76 -1.60
N ILE A 170 3.01 -17.60 -1.97
CA ILE A 170 3.44 -17.57 -3.38
C ILE A 170 3.07 -18.89 -4.06
N THR A 171 3.41 -20.02 -3.44
CA THR A 171 3.16 -21.35 -3.98
C THR A 171 1.66 -21.62 -4.11
N GLU A 172 0.86 -21.34 -3.07
CA GLU A 172 -0.58 -21.59 -3.06
C GLU A 172 -1.34 -20.73 -4.07
N CYS A 173 -0.94 -19.45 -4.21
CA CYS A 173 -1.65 -18.50 -5.07
C CYS A 173 -1.02 -18.32 -6.45
N GLY A 174 0.18 -18.87 -6.71
CA GLY A 174 0.93 -18.67 -7.95
C GLY A 174 1.33 -17.22 -8.17
N LEU A 175 1.77 -16.54 -7.10
CA LEU A 175 2.10 -15.11 -7.16
C LEU A 175 3.40 -14.89 -7.93
N THR A 176 3.43 -13.85 -8.74
CA THR A 176 4.59 -13.36 -9.48
C THR A 176 4.87 -11.92 -9.07
N ASP A 177 5.99 -11.34 -9.51
CA ASP A 177 6.43 -9.99 -9.13
C ASP A 177 6.39 -9.76 -7.61
N VAL A 178 7.17 -10.59 -6.91
CA VAL A 178 7.27 -10.59 -5.44
C VAL A 178 8.30 -9.59 -4.97
N TRP A 179 7.93 -8.82 -3.96
CA TRP A 179 8.75 -7.79 -3.33
C TRP A 179 8.81 -8.03 -1.83
N LEU A 180 10.01 -8.10 -1.28
CA LEU A 180 10.22 -8.11 0.17
C LEU A 180 10.55 -6.70 0.66
N MET A 181 9.91 -6.30 1.74
CA MET A 181 10.12 -5.01 2.39
C MET A 181 10.39 -5.22 3.89
N PRO A 182 11.48 -4.67 4.45
CA PRO A 182 11.71 -4.73 5.89
C PRO A 182 10.62 -3.95 6.63
N GLU A 183 10.08 -4.51 7.70
CA GLU A 183 9.27 -3.75 8.64
C GLU A 183 10.18 -2.80 9.43
N GLY A 184 9.72 -1.60 9.75
CA GLY A 184 10.44 -0.62 10.56
C GLY A 184 10.10 0.81 10.20
N THR A 185 10.27 1.70 11.19
CA THR A 185 10.01 3.14 11.09
C THR A 185 11.25 3.98 11.39
N ASP A 186 12.43 3.35 11.45
CA ASP A 186 13.71 4.01 11.62
C ASP A 186 14.80 3.45 10.71
N VAL A 187 15.78 4.27 10.36
CA VAL A 187 16.85 3.94 9.40
C VAL A 187 17.71 2.76 9.87
N ALA A 188 17.99 2.65 11.18
CA ALA A 188 18.86 1.61 11.71
C ALA A 188 18.20 0.22 11.56
N THR A 189 16.94 0.09 12.00
CA THR A 189 16.13 -1.12 11.86
C THR A 189 15.97 -1.53 10.40
N LEU A 190 15.63 -0.58 9.51
CA LEU A 190 15.47 -0.87 8.09
C LEU A 190 16.78 -1.36 7.46
N THR A 191 17.91 -0.71 7.80
CA THR A 191 19.22 -1.08 7.26
C THR A 191 19.66 -2.45 7.75
N GLU A 192 19.47 -2.76 9.03
CA GLU A 192 19.78 -4.07 9.61
C GLU A 192 18.99 -5.17 8.91
N ARG A 193 17.67 -4.98 8.79
CA ARG A 193 16.79 -5.97 8.16
C ARG A 193 17.09 -6.16 6.68
N LEU A 194 17.37 -5.10 5.93
CA LEU A 194 17.75 -5.20 4.52
C LEU A 194 19.02 -6.04 4.31
N ARG A 195 19.99 -5.98 5.22
CA ARG A 195 21.23 -6.75 5.10
C ARG A 195 21.02 -8.25 5.06
N TRP A 196 20.13 -8.79 5.87
CA TRP A 196 19.83 -10.22 5.87
C TRP A 196 18.72 -10.59 4.87
N LEU A 197 17.77 -9.69 4.60
CA LEU A 197 16.64 -9.93 3.71
C LEU A 197 17.05 -9.98 2.23
N THR A 198 17.96 -9.10 1.83
CA THR A 198 18.40 -8.99 0.44
C THR A 198 19.04 -10.28 -0.11
N PRO A 199 19.98 -10.94 0.56
CA PRO A 199 20.51 -12.23 0.09
C PRO A 199 19.44 -13.30 -0.13
N ILE A 200 18.44 -13.35 0.76
CA ILE A 200 17.32 -14.28 0.67
C ILE A 200 16.47 -13.99 -0.58
N ALA A 201 16.15 -12.72 -0.81
CA ALA A 201 15.39 -12.30 -1.98
C ALA A 201 16.14 -12.65 -3.30
N ILE A 202 17.45 -12.38 -3.36
CA ILE A 202 18.29 -12.69 -4.53
C ILE A 202 18.27 -14.20 -4.82
N GLU A 203 18.47 -15.04 -3.79
CA GLU A 203 18.47 -16.51 -3.93
C GLU A 203 17.16 -17.05 -4.50
N ARG A 204 16.03 -16.42 -4.15
CA ARG A 204 14.69 -16.82 -4.57
C ARG A 204 14.18 -16.13 -5.84
N GLY A 205 14.98 -15.24 -6.41
CA GLY A 205 14.58 -14.45 -7.59
C GLY A 205 13.47 -13.44 -7.30
N TRP A 206 13.38 -12.95 -6.05
CA TRP A 206 12.44 -11.92 -5.64
C TRP A 206 13.10 -10.54 -5.62
N ASN A 207 12.27 -9.51 -5.65
CA ASN A 207 12.70 -8.12 -5.55
C ASN A 207 12.78 -7.67 -4.09
N VAL A 208 13.53 -6.59 -3.84
CA VAL A 208 13.59 -5.92 -2.53
C VAL A 208 13.22 -4.46 -2.72
N THR A 209 12.43 -3.94 -1.81
CA THR A 209 12.16 -2.50 -1.68
C THR A 209 12.48 -2.04 -0.27
N ASN A 210 12.83 -0.77 -0.15
CA ASN A 210 12.97 -0.11 1.14
C ASN A 210 11.76 0.80 1.38
N ARG A 211 11.76 1.49 2.51
CA ARG A 211 10.87 2.61 2.84
C ARG A 211 11.66 3.91 2.65
N LEU A 212 11.76 4.35 1.39
CA LEU A 212 12.61 5.50 0.99
C LEU A 212 12.23 6.78 1.76
N HIS A 213 10.93 7.01 1.98
CA HIS A 213 10.44 8.15 2.76
C HIS A 213 10.97 8.14 4.20
N ILE A 214 11.09 6.96 4.84
CA ILE A 214 11.69 6.84 6.18
C ILE A 214 13.19 7.17 6.15
N LEU A 215 13.90 6.80 5.08
CA LEU A 215 15.33 7.13 4.94
C LEU A 215 15.55 8.64 4.77
N ILE A 216 14.63 9.35 4.13
CA ILE A 216 14.76 10.77 3.81
C ILE A 216 14.25 11.65 4.95
N TRP A 217 13.07 11.33 5.49
CA TRP A 217 12.34 12.21 6.43
C TRP A 217 12.06 11.58 7.80
N GLY A 218 12.43 10.30 8.00
CA GLY A 218 11.99 9.56 9.19
C GLY A 218 10.51 9.19 9.10
N ASP A 219 9.90 8.90 10.24
CA ASP A 219 8.47 8.55 10.35
C ASP A 219 7.59 9.83 10.39
N GLU A 220 7.80 10.73 9.44
CA GLU A 220 7.07 11.99 9.34
C GLU A 220 5.80 11.83 8.50
N ARG A 221 4.66 12.24 9.05
CA ARG A 221 3.36 12.17 8.39
C ARG A 221 3.28 13.13 7.19
N GLY A 222 2.70 12.67 6.06
CA GLY A 222 2.46 13.50 4.88
C GLY A 222 3.71 13.76 4.02
N ARG A 223 4.69 12.83 4.08
CA ARG A 223 5.95 12.90 3.31
C ARG A 223 6.09 11.75 2.33
#